data_a244ceda146a597261b6771ee3494db5
#
_entry.id   a244ceda146a597261b6771ee3494db5
#
_cell.length_a   1.000
_cell.length_b   1.000
_cell.length_c   1.000
_cell.angle_alpha   90.00
_cell.angle_beta   90.00
_cell.angle_gamma   90.00
#
_symmetry.space_group_name_H-M   'P 1'
#
loop_
_entity.id
_entity.type
_entity.pdbx_description
1 polymer ?
#
loop_
_entity_poly.entity_id
_entity_poly.type
_entity_poly.pdbx_seq_one_letter_code
_entity_poly.pdbx_strand_id
1 'polypeptide(L)'
;YPLRHLAFGGKVINANSYEGIPEKDRAIWAKAKAGYEFISRLQRIPLIGQIVFGAFDKIQRILSFYPERDLSKPNLQLKQTMVPIKKGWGRHLIKELALSHVEGPLPFIGTFFTAVFMAEHFNYPGEIYCVVCDTDISRTWAPLSPLRSKIKYFAPTARVVERLKLYGVKPENIFLTGYPLPQENIGSEKMEVLKEDLKNRLVNLDPRKRYFKNYQELIELRLGKLPKKSDHPLTIMFAVGGAGAQKEIGVKAIRQLGQKIKSGEVKIILVAGIREKV
;
A
#
# COMPACT_ATOMS: atom_id res chain seq x y z
N TYR A 1 4.23 8.74 -8.84
CA TYR A 1 5.19 8.32 -7.81
C TYR A 1 5.68 9.53 -7.02
N PRO A 2 5.17 9.77 -5.79
CA PRO A 2 5.51 10.96 -4.99
C PRO A 2 7.01 11.16 -4.73
N LEU A 3 7.76 10.06 -4.59
CA LEU A 3 9.20 10.10 -4.33
C LEU A 3 10.07 10.14 -5.59
N ARG A 4 9.50 10.34 -6.79
CA ARG A 4 10.24 10.30 -8.05
C ARG A 4 11.34 11.37 -8.11
N HIS A 5 11.12 12.52 -7.52
CA HIS A 5 12.08 13.61 -7.49
C HIS A 5 13.36 13.29 -6.70
N LEU A 6 13.31 12.27 -5.81
CA LEU A 6 14.45 11.77 -5.06
C LEU A 6 15.22 10.67 -5.82
N ALA A 7 14.65 10.14 -6.91
CA ALA A 7 15.28 9.09 -7.67
C ALA A 7 16.38 9.66 -8.56
N PHE A 8 17.52 8.98 -8.64
CA PHE A 8 18.62 9.33 -9.50
C PHE A 8 18.16 9.45 -10.97
N GLY A 9 18.39 10.61 -11.59
CA GLY A 9 17.85 10.92 -12.92
C GLY A 9 16.31 10.88 -13.03
N GLY A 10 15.56 10.93 -11.90
CA GLY A 10 14.10 10.83 -11.88
C GLY A 10 13.54 9.46 -12.29
N LYS A 11 14.39 8.44 -12.39
CA LYS A 11 14.03 7.11 -12.89
C LYS A 11 13.50 6.21 -11.76
N VAL A 12 12.24 5.79 -11.88
CA VAL A 12 11.64 4.75 -11.02
C VAL A 12 11.70 3.41 -11.75
N ILE A 13 12.21 2.38 -11.07
CA ILE A 13 12.40 1.06 -11.65
C ILE A 13 11.30 0.11 -11.16
N ASN A 14 10.62 -0.54 -12.09
CA ASN A 14 9.67 -1.61 -11.78
C ASN A 14 10.39 -2.95 -11.78
N ALA A 15 10.49 -3.60 -10.62
CA ALA A 15 11.22 -4.85 -10.44
C ALA A 15 10.75 -6.02 -11.33
N ASN A 16 9.55 -5.93 -11.90
CA ASN A 16 8.96 -6.96 -12.77
C ASN A 16 9.06 -6.68 -14.27
N SER A 17 9.56 -5.49 -14.66
CA SER A 17 9.53 -5.03 -16.06
C SER A 17 10.67 -4.06 -16.43
N TYR A 18 11.77 -4.04 -15.69
CA TYR A 18 12.93 -3.21 -16.04
C TYR A 18 13.65 -3.75 -17.29
N GLU A 19 14.39 -2.87 -17.97
CA GLU A 19 15.19 -3.23 -19.12
C GLU A 19 16.30 -4.25 -18.74
N GLY A 20 16.45 -5.30 -19.55
CA GLY A 20 17.41 -6.37 -19.25
C GLY A 20 16.96 -7.42 -18.21
N ILE A 21 15.73 -7.34 -17.71
CA ILE A 21 15.22 -8.35 -16.77
C ILE A 21 15.34 -9.78 -17.34
N PRO A 22 15.98 -10.72 -16.64
CA PRO A 22 16.05 -12.12 -17.09
C PRO A 22 14.66 -12.74 -17.24
N GLU A 23 14.47 -13.55 -18.29
CA GLU A 23 13.18 -14.19 -18.55
C GLU A 23 12.70 -15.05 -17.36
N LYS A 24 13.61 -15.75 -16.69
CA LYS A 24 13.32 -16.50 -15.47
C LYS A 24 12.73 -15.61 -14.38
N ASP A 25 13.29 -14.43 -14.15
CA ASP A 25 12.81 -13.49 -13.12
C ASP A 25 11.44 -12.92 -13.50
N ARG A 26 11.26 -12.55 -14.77
CA ARG A 26 9.98 -12.12 -15.33
C ARG A 26 8.90 -13.19 -15.17
N ALA A 27 9.23 -14.44 -15.45
CA ALA A 27 8.31 -15.57 -15.31
C ALA A 27 7.86 -15.78 -13.84
N ILE A 28 8.75 -15.60 -12.86
CA ILE A 28 8.39 -15.70 -11.44
C ILE A 28 7.42 -14.59 -11.06
N TRP A 29 7.67 -13.33 -11.48
CA TRP A 29 6.73 -12.22 -11.26
C TRP A 29 5.36 -12.47 -11.90
N ALA A 30 5.36 -12.95 -13.14
CA ALA A 30 4.12 -13.28 -13.86
C ALA A 30 3.32 -14.37 -13.15
N LYS A 31 3.97 -15.45 -12.69
CA LYS A 31 3.33 -16.53 -11.93
C LYS A 31 2.77 -16.04 -10.60
N ALA A 32 3.52 -15.20 -9.85
CA ALA A 32 3.07 -14.63 -8.59
C ALA A 32 1.81 -13.76 -8.80
N LYS A 33 1.82 -12.91 -9.82
CA LYS A 33 0.66 -12.09 -10.21
C LYS A 33 -0.54 -12.94 -10.61
N ALA A 34 -0.34 -13.92 -11.50
CA ALA A 34 -1.39 -14.81 -11.97
C ALA A 34 -2.02 -15.62 -10.83
N GLY A 35 -1.21 -16.13 -9.90
CA GLY A 35 -1.67 -16.84 -8.71
C GLY A 35 -2.53 -15.95 -7.80
N TYR A 36 -2.08 -14.73 -7.54
CA TYR A 36 -2.87 -13.76 -6.78
C TYR A 36 -4.22 -13.43 -7.46
N GLU A 37 -4.19 -13.13 -8.76
CA GLU A 37 -5.40 -12.84 -9.54
C GLU A 37 -6.36 -14.04 -9.56
N PHE A 38 -5.84 -15.26 -9.70
CA PHE A 38 -6.63 -16.48 -9.69
C PHE A 38 -7.35 -16.67 -8.36
N ILE A 39 -6.64 -16.58 -7.23
CA ILE A 39 -7.22 -16.70 -5.89
C ILE A 39 -8.28 -15.60 -5.65
N SER A 40 -7.98 -14.36 -6.05
CA SER A 40 -8.92 -13.24 -5.92
C SER A 40 -10.21 -13.45 -6.74
N ARG A 41 -10.12 -14.15 -7.88
CA ARG A 41 -11.30 -14.48 -8.70
C ARG A 41 -12.09 -15.67 -8.15
N LEU A 42 -11.42 -16.65 -7.53
CA LEU A 42 -12.08 -17.80 -6.92
C LEU A 42 -13.05 -17.41 -5.81
N GLN A 43 -12.83 -16.28 -5.14
CA GLN A 43 -13.75 -15.75 -4.13
C GLN A 43 -15.20 -15.60 -4.61
N ARG A 44 -15.40 -15.48 -5.92
CA ARG A 44 -16.75 -15.33 -6.53
C ARG A 44 -17.52 -16.63 -6.66
N ILE A 45 -16.87 -17.78 -6.53
CA ILE A 45 -17.52 -19.08 -6.68
C ILE A 45 -18.18 -19.45 -5.36
N PRO A 46 -19.52 -19.59 -5.29
CA PRO A 46 -20.22 -20.02 -4.10
C PRO A 46 -19.63 -21.33 -3.54
N LEU A 47 -19.55 -21.47 -2.22
CA LEU A 47 -19.03 -22.62 -1.48
C LEU A 47 -17.50 -22.82 -1.60
N ILE A 48 -16.93 -22.91 -2.81
CA ILE A 48 -15.50 -23.11 -3.05
C ILE A 48 -14.72 -21.84 -2.70
N GLY A 49 -15.22 -20.69 -3.12
CA GLY A 49 -14.57 -19.40 -2.88
C GLY A 49 -14.38 -19.10 -1.40
N GLN A 50 -15.35 -19.41 -0.57
CA GLN A 50 -15.24 -19.19 0.88
C GLN A 50 -14.17 -20.05 1.54
N ILE A 51 -14.02 -21.31 1.13
CA ILE A 51 -13.01 -22.23 1.68
C ILE A 51 -11.60 -21.81 1.24
N VAL A 52 -11.41 -21.58 -0.06
CA VAL A 52 -10.10 -21.18 -0.61
C VAL A 52 -9.66 -19.82 -0.08
N PHE A 53 -10.58 -18.86 -0.02
CA PHE A 53 -10.28 -17.53 0.51
C PHE A 53 -10.03 -17.57 2.02
N GLY A 54 -10.79 -18.37 2.77
CA GLY A 54 -10.55 -18.56 4.20
C GLY A 54 -9.18 -19.18 4.50
N ALA A 55 -8.70 -20.12 3.68
CA ALA A 55 -7.35 -20.66 3.78
C ALA A 55 -6.28 -19.61 3.42
N PHE A 56 -6.50 -18.84 2.36
CA PHE A 56 -5.60 -17.76 1.93
C PHE A 56 -5.55 -16.63 2.96
N ASP A 57 -6.70 -16.24 3.52
CA ASP A 57 -6.79 -15.25 4.59
C ASP A 57 -6.02 -15.67 5.84
N LYS A 58 -6.06 -16.95 6.22
CA LYS A 58 -5.25 -17.48 7.33
C LYS A 58 -3.74 -17.32 7.09
N ILE A 59 -3.27 -17.45 5.85
CA ILE A 59 -1.84 -17.31 5.49
C ILE A 59 -1.41 -15.84 5.57
N GLN A 60 -2.28 -14.92 5.15
CA GLN A 60 -2.01 -13.48 5.15
C GLN A 60 -2.50 -12.74 6.39
N ARG A 61 -3.12 -13.46 7.32
CA ARG A 61 -3.77 -12.86 8.49
C ARG A 61 -2.84 -11.97 9.28
N ILE A 62 -3.27 -10.74 9.47
CA ILE A 62 -2.69 -9.81 10.44
C ILE A 62 -3.27 -10.18 11.81
N LEU A 63 -2.44 -10.71 12.68
CA LEU A 63 -2.87 -11.14 14.00
C LEU A 63 -3.20 -9.91 14.86
N SER A 64 -4.18 -10.01 15.75
CA SER A 64 -4.48 -8.94 16.72
C SER A 64 -3.27 -8.68 17.63
N PHE A 65 -3.17 -7.46 18.19
CA PHE A 65 -2.13 -7.13 19.16
C PHE A 65 -2.32 -7.92 20.47
N TYR A 66 -3.58 -8.13 20.83
CA TYR A 66 -3.95 -8.84 22.05
C TYR A 66 -4.67 -10.17 21.73
N PRO A 67 -4.55 -11.20 22.59
CA PRO A 67 -3.61 -11.28 23.72
C PRO A 67 -2.14 -11.18 23.25
N GLU A 68 -1.28 -10.64 24.12
CA GLU A 68 0.14 -10.48 23.84
C GLU A 68 0.80 -11.82 23.54
N ARG A 69 1.61 -11.86 22.48
CA ARG A 69 2.29 -13.07 22.00
C ARG A 69 3.49 -12.70 21.15
N ASP A 70 4.42 -13.62 21.05
CA ASP A 70 5.56 -13.49 20.15
C ASP A 70 5.09 -13.56 18.68
N LEU A 71 5.17 -12.44 17.97
CA LEU A 71 4.87 -12.32 16.54
C LEU A 71 6.12 -12.26 15.67
N SER A 72 7.31 -12.46 16.23
CA SER A 72 8.59 -12.37 15.50
C SER A 72 8.83 -13.56 14.58
N LYS A 73 8.20 -14.70 14.82
CA LYS A 73 8.39 -15.92 14.02
C LYS A 73 7.93 -15.75 12.58
N PRO A 74 8.77 -16.13 11.58
CA PRO A 74 8.42 -16.04 10.17
C PRO A 74 7.16 -16.84 9.83
N ASN A 75 6.21 -16.20 9.15
CA ASN A 75 5.02 -16.88 8.64
C ASN A 75 5.32 -17.66 7.35
N LEU A 76 4.36 -18.46 6.89
CA LEU A 76 4.50 -19.31 5.71
C LEU A 76 4.75 -18.48 4.44
N GLN A 77 4.03 -17.37 4.27
CA GLN A 77 4.16 -16.50 3.11
C GLN A 77 5.58 -15.93 2.98
N LEU A 78 6.18 -15.47 4.09
CA LEU A 78 7.57 -14.99 4.08
C LEU A 78 8.54 -16.10 3.66
N LYS A 79 8.37 -17.30 4.24
CA LYS A 79 9.22 -18.45 3.87
C LYS A 79 9.10 -18.78 2.38
N GLN A 80 7.89 -18.79 1.83
CA GLN A 80 7.64 -19.02 0.41
C GLN A 80 8.24 -17.91 -0.48
N THR A 81 8.16 -16.65 -0.07
CA THR A 81 8.79 -15.53 -0.79
C THR A 81 10.31 -15.65 -0.83
N MET A 82 10.92 -16.12 0.25
CA MET A 82 12.37 -16.26 0.33
C MET A 82 12.93 -17.44 -0.49
N VAL A 83 12.13 -18.46 -0.79
CA VAL A 83 12.59 -19.63 -1.56
C VAL A 83 13.13 -19.24 -2.96
N PRO A 84 12.39 -18.55 -3.82
CA PRO A 84 12.91 -18.13 -5.12
C PRO A 84 14.05 -17.12 -5.01
N ILE A 85 14.03 -16.21 -4.02
CA ILE A 85 15.11 -15.25 -3.79
C ILE A 85 16.42 -16.01 -3.50
N LYS A 86 16.40 -16.98 -2.58
CA LYS A 86 17.57 -17.85 -2.29
C LYS A 86 18.07 -18.62 -3.52
N LYS A 87 17.20 -18.89 -4.50
CA LYS A 87 17.54 -19.53 -5.78
C LYS A 87 17.98 -18.54 -6.87
N GLY A 88 18.18 -17.26 -6.52
CA GLY A 88 18.73 -16.25 -7.41
C GLY A 88 17.72 -15.25 -7.99
N TRP A 89 16.43 -15.35 -7.67
CA TRP A 89 15.43 -14.38 -8.14
C TRP A 89 15.72 -12.97 -7.62
N GLY A 90 15.87 -12.02 -8.54
CA GLY A 90 16.20 -10.63 -8.26
C GLY A 90 17.71 -10.34 -8.17
N ARG A 91 18.58 -11.34 -8.27
CA ARG A 91 20.05 -11.13 -8.23
C ARG A 91 20.50 -10.17 -9.34
N HIS A 92 19.96 -10.32 -10.55
CA HIS A 92 20.29 -9.44 -11.68
C HIS A 92 19.90 -8.01 -11.38
N LEU A 93 18.67 -7.76 -10.90
CA LEU A 93 18.21 -6.42 -10.53
C LEU A 93 19.15 -5.74 -9.53
N ILE A 94 19.52 -6.45 -8.47
CA ILE A 94 20.37 -5.89 -7.42
C ILE A 94 21.79 -5.63 -7.94
N LYS A 95 22.32 -6.50 -8.80
CA LYS A 95 23.63 -6.29 -9.44
C LYS A 95 23.61 -5.05 -10.34
N GLU A 96 22.62 -4.90 -11.19
CA GLU A 96 22.47 -3.73 -12.08
C GLU A 96 22.38 -2.41 -11.29
N LEU A 97 21.58 -2.41 -10.21
CA LEU A 97 21.44 -1.24 -9.36
C LEU A 97 22.72 -0.90 -8.59
N ALA A 98 23.51 -1.90 -8.20
CA ALA A 98 24.78 -1.69 -7.51
C ALA A 98 25.88 -1.15 -8.44
N LEU A 99 25.81 -1.45 -9.74
CA LEU A 99 26.82 -1.02 -10.73
C LEU A 99 26.53 0.35 -11.34
N SER A 100 25.34 0.88 -11.18
CA SER A 100 24.87 2.06 -11.91
C SER A 100 25.45 3.40 -11.42
N HIS A 101 26.38 3.43 -10.45
CA HIS A 101 26.84 4.69 -9.84
C HIS A 101 28.35 4.76 -9.69
N VAL A 102 28.93 5.81 -10.27
CA VAL A 102 30.38 6.06 -10.27
C VAL A 102 30.85 6.67 -8.94
N GLU A 103 29.97 7.40 -8.24
CA GLU A 103 30.31 8.14 -7.01
C GLU A 103 30.01 7.37 -5.71
N GLY A 104 29.65 6.09 -5.81
CA GLY A 104 29.32 5.25 -4.67
C GLY A 104 27.87 4.76 -4.66
N PRO A 105 27.51 3.84 -3.74
CA PRO A 105 26.21 3.21 -3.74
C PRO A 105 25.11 4.18 -3.27
N LEU A 106 24.10 4.40 -4.10
CA LEU A 106 22.90 5.15 -3.73
C LEU A 106 22.04 4.35 -2.74
N PRO A 107 21.21 5.01 -1.93
CA PRO A 107 20.21 4.31 -1.12
C PRO A 107 19.22 3.53 -2.00
N PHE A 108 18.95 2.28 -1.65
CA PHE A 108 17.89 1.48 -2.25
C PHE A 108 16.57 1.77 -1.54
N ILE A 109 15.59 2.30 -2.25
CA ILE A 109 14.25 2.59 -1.72
C ILE A 109 13.23 1.69 -2.41
N GLY A 110 12.68 0.73 -1.68
CA GLY A 110 11.64 -0.17 -2.17
C GLY A 110 10.28 0.10 -1.53
N THR A 111 9.23 0.08 -2.33
CA THR A 111 7.85 0.25 -1.86
C THR A 111 7.13 -1.09 -1.61
N PHE A 112 7.85 -2.19 -1.76
CA PHE A 112 7.33 -3.54 -1.52
C PHE A 112 8.43 -4.46 -0.97
N PHE A 113 8.12 -5.20 0.06
CA PHE A 113 9.08 -6.00 0.83
C PHE A 113 9.91 -6.99 -0.01
N THR A 114 9.36 -7.55 -1.10
CA THR A 114 10.05 -8.55 -1.91
C THR A 114 11.35 -8.00 -2.51
N ALA A 115 11.32 -6.82 -3.13
CA ALA A 115 12.49 -6.18 -3.71
C ALA A 115 13.50 -5.77 -2.63
N VAL A 116 13.02 -5.33 -1.48
CA VAL A 116 13.83 -4.96 -0.32
C VAL A 116 14.57 -6.19 0.24
N PHE A 117 13.90 -7.34 0.31
CA PHE A 117 14.54 -8.60 0.72
C PHE A 117 15.56 -9.12 -0.30
N MET A 118 15.33 -8.87 -1.60
CA MET A 118 16.34 -9.13 -2.63
C MET A 118 17.60 -8.28 -2.39
N ALA A 119 17.42 -6.98 -2.13
CA ALA A 119 18.53 -6.06 -1.84
C ALA A 119 19.35 -6.53 -0.64
N GLU A 120 18.70 -6.89 0.47
CA GLU A 120 19.41 -7.40 1.65
C GLU A 120 20.08 -8.76 1.38
N HIS A 121 19.37 -9.70 0.73
CA HIS A 121 19.87 -11.05 0.49
C HIS A 121 21.10 -11.09 -0.45
N PHE A 122 21.13 -10.21 -1.44
CA PHE A 122 22.25 -10.10 -2.39
C PHE A 122 23.27 -9.04 -2.00
N ASN A 123 23.24 -8.59 -0.74
CA ASN A 123 24.21 -7.65 -0.16
C ASN A 123 24.35 -6.37 -0.99
N TYR A 124 23.22 -5.70 -1.27
CA TYR A 124 23.28 -4.37 -1.88
C TYR A 124 24.19 -3.45 -1.07
N PRO A 125 25.14 -2.75 -1.71
CA PRO A 125 26.22 -2.03 -1.00
C PRO A 125 25.75 -0.78 -0.27
N GLY A 126 24.62 -0.17 -0.69
CA GLY A 126 24.06 1.02 -0.07
C GLY A 126 23.07 0.72 1.05
N GLU A 127 22.54 1.78 1.65
CA GLU A 127 21.46 1.66 2.62
C GLU A 127 20.18 1.13 1.98
N ILE A 128 19.39 0.36 2.72
CA ILE A 128 18.17 -0.27 2.23
C ILE A 128 16.97 0.26 3.02
N TYR A 129 16.05 0.89 2.32
CA TYR A 129 14.83 1.45 2.87
C TYR A 129 13.59 0.74 2.31
N CYS A 130 12.65 0.43 3.21
CA CYS A 130 11.33 -0.09 2.88
C CYS A 130 10.27 0.96 3.19
N VAL A 131 9.62 1.51 2.17
CA VAL A 131 8.46 2.39 2.34
C VAL A 131 7.22 1.53 2.45
N VAL A 132 6.62 1.50 3.63
CA VAL A 132 5.37 0.77 3.85
C VAL A 132 4.20 1.63 3.38
N CYS A 133 3.39 1.07 2.46
CA CYS A 133 2.24 1.78 1.88
C CYS A 133 0.88 1.32 2.47
N ASP A 134 0.89 0.35 3.39
CA ASP A 134 -0.31 -0.22 4.01
C ASP A 134 -0.56 0.36 5.40
N THR A 135 -1.84 0.48 5.79
CA THR A 135 -2.25 0.99 7.12
C THR A 135 -1.95 0.05 8.27
N ASP A 136 -1.84 -1.24 7.99
CA ASP A 136 -1.39 -2.31 8.88
C ASP A 136 -0.71 -3.39 8.03
N ILE A 137 0.19 -4.18 8.61
CA ILE A 137 1.03 -5.11 7.87
C ILE A 137 1.09 -6.50 8.50
N SER A 138 1.20 -7.52 7.66
CA SER A 138 1.45 -8.89 8.11
C SER A 138 2.93 -9.11 8.44
N ARG A 139 3.24 -10.23 9.11
CA ARG A 139 4.63 -10.63 9.43
C ARG A 139 5.54 -10.74 8.20
N THR A 140 4.97 -10.90 7.02
CA THR A 140 5.71 -10.98 5.75
C THR A 140 6.51 -9.72 5.42
N TRP A 141 6.13 -8.57 5.95
CA TRP A 141 6.84 -7.31 5.74
C TRP A 141 8.17 -7.20 6.50
N ALA A 142 8.39 -8.02 7.52
CA ALA A 142 9.66 -8.04 8.23
C ALA A 142 10.53 -9.24 7.77
N PRO A 143 11.88 -9.10 7.69
CA PRO A 143 12.76 -10.12 7.17
C PRO A 143 12.79 -11.38 8.03
N LEU A 144 13.45 -12.44 7.55
CA LEU A 144 13.57 -13.71 8.28
C LEU A 144 14.22 -13.52 9.66
N SER A 145 15.26 -12.69 9.73
CA SER A 145 16.01 -12.41 10.94
C SER A 145 16.03 -10.90 11.22
N PRO A 146 14.93 -10.33 11.77
CA PRO A 146 14.78 -8.88 11.90
C PRO A 146 15.87 -8.22 12.74
N LEU A 147 16.33 -8.89 13.81
CA LEU A 147 17.40 -8.39 14.68
C LEU A 147 18.77 -8.23 13.99
N ARG A 148 19.00 -8.96 12.89
CA ARG A 148 20.25 -8.89 12.11
C ARG A 148 20.11 -8.07 10.84
N SER A 149 18.89 -7.66 10.52
CA SER A 149 18.56 -6.93 9.30
C SER A 149 19.09 -5.50 9.35
N LYS A 150 19.53 -5.01 8.19
CA LYS A 150 19.92 -3.63 7.95
C LYS A 150 18.81 -2.79 7.33
N ILE A 151 17.65 -3.40 7.04
CA ILE A 151 16.54 -2.71 6.41
C ILE A 151 15.98 -1.65 7.37
N LYS A 152 15.89 -0.43 6.88
CA LYS A 152 15.23 0.71 7.55
C LYS A 152 13.81 0.87 6.99
N TYR A 153 12.85 1.13 7.87
CA TYR A 153 11.43 1.20 7.51
C TYR A 153 10.87 2.60 7.65
N PHE A 154 10.23 3.11 6.61
CA PHE A 154 9.38 4.28 6.67
C PHE A 154 7.93 3.83 6.90
N ALA A 155 7.47 4.01 8.12
CA ALA A 155 6.15 3.55 8.57
C ALA A 155 5.12 4.68 8.44
N PRO A 156 3.97 4.43 7.78
CA PRO A 156 2.96 5.47 7.56
C PRO A 156 2.12 5.79 8.79
N THR A 157 2.04 4.87 9.75
CA THR A 157 1.21 5.01 10.95
C THR A 157 1.91 4.47 12.19
N ALA A 158 1.53 4.96 13.37
CA ALA A 158 2.00 4.42 14.64
C ALA A 158 1.66 2.93 14.79
N ARG A 159 0.53 2.48 14.21
CA ARG A 159 0.13 1.08 14.19
C ARG A 159 1.17 0.19 13.46
N VAL A 160 1.68 0.65 12.32
CA VAL A 160 2.75 -0.06 11.59
C VAL A 160 4.07 -0.05 12.36
N VAL A 161 4.41 1.04 13.05
CA VAL A 161 5.57 1.10 13.94
C VAL A 161 5.50 0.00 15.00
N GLU A 162 4.38 -0.12 15.70
CA GLU A 162 4.18 -1.16 16.72
C GLU A 162 4.19 -2.57 16.12
N ARG A 163 3.64 -2.75 14.92
CA ARG A 163 3.73 -4.04 14.20
C ARG A 163 5.16 -4.45 13.92
N LEU A 164 5.96 -3.54 13.38
CA LEU A 164 7.37 -3.83 13.08
C LEU A 164 8.17 -4.20 14.33
N LYS A 165 7.93 -3.52 15.45
CA LYS A 165 8.54 -3.86 16.74
C LYS A 165 8.14 -5.27 17.19
N LEU A 166 6.85 -5.61 17.15
CA LEU A 166 6.34 -6.96 17.49
C LEU A 166 6.89 -8.05 16.55
N TYR A 167 7.23 -7.70 15.31
CA TYR A 167 7.88 -8.60 14.36
C TYR A 167 9.39 -8.70 14.57
N GLY A 168 9.95 -7.97 15.56
CA GLY A 168 11.36 -8.03 15.95
C GLY A 168 12.26 -7.08 15.17
N VAL A 169 11.73 -6.11 14.44
CA VAL A 169 12.53 -5.05 13.81
C VAL A 169 13.03 -4.11 14.91
N LYS A 170 14.31 -3.77 14.85
CA LYS A 170 14.93 -2.87 15.82
C LYS A 170 14.30 -1.48 15.77
N PRO A 171 14.00 -0.85 16.93
CA PRO A 171 13.36 0.47 16.96
C PRO A 171 14.13 1.55 16.19
N GLU A 172 15.46 1.52 16.22
CA GLU A 172 16.33 2.44 15.49
C GLU A 172 16.23 2.35 13.97
N ASN A 173 15.65 1.26 13.45
CA ASN A 173 15.40 1.05 12.04
C ASN A 173 13.96 1.39 11.62
N ILE A 174 13.14 1.99 12.49
CA ILE A 174 11.74 2.29 12.23
C ILE A 174 11.50 3.79 12.34
N PHE A 175 11.07 4.42 11.26
CA PHE A 175 10.79 5.86 11.17
C PHE A 175 9.32 6.09 10.87
N LEU A 176 8.61 6.80 11.76
CA LEU A 176 7.23 7.22 11.51
C LEU A 176 7.25 8.45 10.58
N THR A 177 6.89 8.26 9.31
CA THR A 177 6.99 9.30 8.29
C THR A 177 5.65 9.78 7.73
N GLY A 178 4.56 9.06 7.98
CA GLY A 178 3.31 9.25 7.24
C GLY A 178 3.35 8.59 5.86
N TYR A 179 2.26 8.78 5.09
CA TYR A 179 2.15 8.28 3.72
C TYR A 179 2.86 9.21 2.73
N PRO A 180 3.60 8.66 1.75
CA PRO A 180 4.17 9.46 0.66
C PRO A 180 3.05 9.83 -0.34
N LEU A 181 2.27 10.84 -0.03
CA LEU A 181 1.21 11.35 -0.90
C LEU A 181 1.79 12.36 -1.92
N PRO A 182 1.19 12.50 -3.12
CA PRO A 182 1.54 13.54 -4.07
C PRO A 182 1.37 14.94 -3.45
N GLN A 183 2.31 15.84 -3.72
CA GLN A 183 2.32 17.18 -3.14
C GLN A 183 1.08 17.99 -3.55
N GLU A 184 0.58 17.77 -4.76
CA GLU A 184 -0.66 18.38 -5.25
C GLU A 184 -1.90 18.02 -4.42
N ASN A 185 -1.87 16.89 -3.70
CA ASN A 185 -2.95 16.47 -2.79
C ASN A 185 -2.75 16.96 -1.35
N ILE A 186 -1.58 17.48 -1.03
CA ILE A 186 -1.23 17.92 0.33
C ILE A 186 -1.18 19.45 0.39
N GLY A 187 -0.57 20.08 -0.61
CA GLY A 187 -0.16 21.48 -0.63
C GLY A 187 1.25 21.65 -0.08
N SER A 188 1.49 22.77 0.61
CA SER A 188 2.76 23.05 1.27
C SER A 188 2.89 22.31 2.62
N GLU A 189 3.90 22.65 3.41
CA GLU A 189 4.07 22.18 4.79
C GLU A 189 2.86 22.50 5.68
N LYS A 190 2.06 23.51 5.34
CA LYS A 190 0.81 23.87 6.04
C LYS A 190 -0.33 22.91 5.73
N MET A 191 -0.18 22.03 4.74
CA MET A 191 -1.17 21.06 4.29
C MET A 191 -2.51 21.68 3.91
N GLU A 192 -2.50 22.82 3.26
CA GLU A 192 -3.70 23.62 2.97
C GLU A 192 -4.68 22.90 2.03
N VAL A 193 -4.17 22.21 0.99
CA VAL A 193 -5.00 21.43 0.07
C VAL A 193 -5.69 20.29 0.80
N LEU A 194 -4.92 19.51 1.55
CA LEU A 194 -5.44 18.37 2.32
C LEU A 194 -6.46 18.81 3.36
N LYS A 195 -6.19 19.91 4.08
CA LYS A 195 -7.11 20.43 5.10
C LYS A 195 -8.43 20.90 4.49
N GLU A 196 -8.37 21.61 3.37
CA GLU A 196 -9.58 22.09 2.69
C GLU A 196 -10.43 20.93 2.16
N ASP A 197 -9.79 19.94 1.55
CA ASP A 197 -10.44 18.71 1.09
C ASP A 197 -11.15 17.98 2.25
N LEU A 198 -10.47 17.84 3.39
CA LEU A 198 -11.05 17.20 4.58
C LEU A 198 -12.22 17.99 5.17
N LYS A 199 -12.19 19.33 5.18
CA LYS A 199 -13.32 20.15 5.62
C LYS A 199 -14.57 19.89 4.79
N ASN A 200 -14.43 19.95 3.46
CA ASN A 200 -15.53 19.72 2.52
C ASN A 200 -16.07 18.29 2.63
N ARG A 201 -15.18 17.31 2.78
CA ARG A 201 -15.55 15.91 2.99
C ARG A 201 -16.31 15.68 4.29
N LEU A 202 -15.89 16.30 5.39
CA LEU A 202 -16.60 16.21 6.68
C LEU A 202 -18.02 16.78 6.58
N VAL A 203 -18.21 17.92 5.93
CA VAL A 203 -19.54 18.50 5.71
C VAL A 203 -20.46 17.55 4.92
N ASN A 204 -19.94 16.93 3.88
CA ASN A 204 -20.69 15.98 3.05
C ASN A 204 -21.01 14.66 3.77
N LEU A 205 -20.11 14.15 4.62
CA LEU A 205 -20.26 12.87 5.30
C LEU A 205 -21.04 12.98 6.63
N ASP A 206 -21.13 14.18 7.21
CA ASP A 206 -21.85 14.42 8.47
C ASP A 206 -22.99 15.43 8.33
N PRO A 207 -23.99 15.19 7.45
CA PRO A 207 -25.07 16.14 7.18
C PRO A 207 -25.92 16.42 8.41
N ARG A 208 -25.94 15.55 9.41
CA ARG A 208 -26.64 15.69 10.69
C ARG A 208 -25.78 16.30 11.79
N LYS A 209 -24.52 16.62 11.49
CA LYS A 209 -23.52 17.17 12.43
C LYS A 209 -23.31 16.34 13.71
N ARG A 210 -23.52 15.01 13.64
CA ARG A 210 -23.34 14.10 14.78
C ARG A 210 -21.88 13.96 15.17
N TYR A 211 -21.03 13.75 14.18
CA TYR A 211 -19.58 13.66 14.37
C TYR A 211 -19.01 15.01 14.81
N PHE A 212 -19.41 16.09 14.15
CA PHE A 212 -18.97 17.43 14.48
C PHE A 212 -19.29 17.81 15.93
N LYS A 213 -20.51 17.54 16.42
CA LYS A 213 -20.89 17.84 17.82
C LYS A 213 -20.00 17.13 18.84
N ASN A 214 -19.56 15.90 18.56
CA ASN A 214 -18.75 15.14 19.49
C ASN A 214 -17.26 15.49 19.44
N TYR A 215 -16.77 16.04 18.32
CA TYR A 215 -15.35 16.27 18.07
C TYR A 215 -15.03 17.69 17.59
N GLN A 216 -15.90 18.65 17.91
CA GLN A 216 -15.78 20.02 17.41
C GLN A 216 -14.41 20.63 17.72
N GLU A 217 -13.97 20.59 18.98
CA GLU A 217 -12.69 21.16 19.38
C GLU A 217 -11.51 20.56 18.63
N LEU A 218 -11.51 19.23 18.46
CA LEU A 218 -10.45 18.53 17.71
C LEU A 218 -10.47 18.92 16.22
N ILE A 219 -11.65 19.01 15.62
CA ILE A 219 -11.81 19.40 14.22
C ILE A 219 -11.32 20.84 14.02
N GLU A 220 -11.77 21.77 14.85
CA GLU A 220 -11.37 23.17 14.76
C GLU A 220 -9.89 23.39 15.02
N LEU A 221 -9.30 22.63 15.96
CA LEU A 221 -7.86 22.65 16.23
C LEU A 221 -7.04 22.18 15.01
N ARG A 222 -7.49 21.13 14.32
CA ARG A 222 -6.73 20.50 13.22
C ARG A 222 -7.01 21.11 11.86
N LEU A 223 -8.26 21.42 11.58
CA LEU A 223 -8.72 21.88 10.28
C LEU A 223 -9.14 23.35 10.26
N GLY A 224 -9.39 23.96 11.42
CA GLY A 224 -10.03 25.25 11.52
C GLY A 224 -11.55 25.15 11.34
N LYS A 225 -12.21 26.30 11.15
CA LYS A 225 -13.67 26.39 11.02
C LYS A 225 -14.15 25.67 9.76
N LEU A 226 -15.18 24.82 9.91
CA LEU A 226 -15.79 24.15 8.77
C LEU A 226 -16.69 25.10 7.96
N PRO A 227 -16.77 24.94 6.63
CA PRO A 227 -17.73 25.70 5.81
C PRO A 227 -19.17 25.28 6.13
N LYS A 228 -20.11 26.18 5.89
CA LYS A 228 -21.55 25.89 6.09
C LYS A 228 -22.06 24.84 5.11
N LYS A 229 -21.49 24.80 3.91
CA LYS A 229 -21.82 23.87 2.81
C LYS A 229 -20.52 23.47 2.11
N SER A 230 -20.44 22.23 1.64
CA SER A 230 -19.35 21.78 0.80
C SER A 230 -19.36 22.49 -0.56
N ASP A 231 -18.22 22.67 -1.16
CA ASP A 231 -18.02 23.26 -2.50
C ASP A 231 -18.41 22.31 -3.64
N HIS A 232 -18.67 21.05 -3.31
CA HIS A 232 -19.06 20.00 -4.26
C HIS A 232 -20.15 19.07 -3.65
N PRO A 233 -20.93 18.35 -4.48
CA PRO A 233 -21.89 17.36 -4.01
C PRO A 233 -21.21 16.16 -3.37
N LEU A 234 -21.94 15.36 -2.59
CA LEU A 234 -21.44 14.08 -2.09
C LEU A 234 -20.88 13.26 -3.25
N THR A 235 -19.57 13.03 -3.24
CA THR A 235 -18.87 12.31 -4.30
C THR A 235 -18.47 10.91 -3.82
N ILE A 236 -18.92 9.89 -4.53
CA ILE A 236 -18.61 8.48 -4.28
C ILE A 236 -17.63 8.02 -5.36
N MET A 237 -16.43 7.62 -4.96
CA MET A 237 -15.48 6.99 -5.86
C MET A 237 -15.54 5.47 -5.68
N PHE A 238 -15.72 4.75 -6.77
CA PHE A 238 -15.58 3.31 -6.82
C PHE A 238 -14.44 2.93 -7.75
N ALA A 239 -13.39 2.36 -7.18
CA ALA A 239 -12.22 1.91 -7.91
C ALA A 239 -12.20 0.38 -7.99
N VAL A 240 -12.15 -0.15 -9.20
CA VAL A 240 -11.94 -1.59 -9.41
C VAL A 240 -10.46 -1.91 -9.25
N GLY A 241 -10.14 -2.80 -8.32
CA GLY A 241 -8.77 -3.24 -8.09
C GLY A 241 -8.15 -3.96 -9.30
N GLY A 242 -6.81 -4.11 -9.29
CA GLY A 242 -6.04 -4.72 -10.39
C GLY A 242 -6.49 -6.12 -10.81
N ALA A 243 -7.10 -6.90 -9.93
CA ALA A 243 -7.71 -8.19 -10.25
C ALA A 243 -9.02 -8.09 -11.05
N GLY A 244 -9.62 -6.89 -11.16
CA GLY A 244 -10.90 -6.67 -11.84
C GLY A 244 -12.11 -7.32 -11.13
N ALA A 245 -11.99 -7.53 -9.80
CA ALA A 245 -13.03 -8.15 -9.01
C ALA A 245 -14.11 -7.12 -8.62
N GLN A 246 -15.37 -7.60 -8.48
CA GLN A 246 -16.48 -6.82 -7.90
C GLN A 246 -16.95 -5.60 -8.72
N LYS A 247 -16.67 -5.56 -10.03
CA LYS A 247 -17.15 -4.47 -10.91
C LYS A 247 -18.68 -4.28 -10.85
N GLU A 248 -19.41 -5.35 -10.58
CA GLU A 248 -20.88 -5.37 -10.46
C GLU A 248 -21.39 -4.44 -9.35
N ILE A 249 -20.57 -4.18 -8.32
CA ILE A 249 -20.91 -3.25 -7.23
C ILE A 249 -21.05 -1.82 -7.79
N GLY A 250 -20.09 -1.38 -8.61
CA GLY A 250 -20.14 -0.07 -9.26
C GLY A 250 -21.39 0.10 -10.14
N VAL A 251 -21.70 -0.91 -10.95
CA VAL A 251 -22.90 -0.91 -11.80
C VAL A 251 -24.18 -0.86 -10.95
N LYS A 252 -24.26 -1.64 -9.88
CA LYS A 252 -25.39 -1.64 -8.95
C LYS A 252 -25.57 -0.28 -8.27
N ALA A 253 -24.45 0.33 -7.82
CA ALA A 253 -24.47 1.65 -7.19
C ALA A 253 -25.02 2.72 -8.14
N ILE A 254 -24.57 2.75 -9.41
CA ILE A 254 -25.09 3.70 -10.41
C ILE A 254 -26.60 3.51 -10.62
N ARG A 255 -27.05 2.26 -10.77
CA ARG A 255 -28.49 1.97 -10.98
C ARG A 255 -29.34 2.43 -9.80
N GLN A 256 -28.89 2.18 -8.57
CA GLN A 256 -29.62 2.54 -7.36
C GLN A 256 -29.62 4.06 -7.07
N LEU A 257 -28.54 4.74 -7.42
CA LEU A 257 -28.38 6.17 -7.19
C LEU A 257 -28.74 7.03 -8.41
N GLY A 258 -29.26 6.44 -9.48
CA GLY A 258 -29.47 7.10 -10.77
C GLY A 258 -30.27 8.41 -10.70
N GLN A 259 -31.33 8.48 -9.89
CA GLN A 259 -32.11 9.72 -9.70
C GLN A 259 -31.29 10.81 -8.99
N LYS A 260 -30.56 10.46 -7.94
CA LYS A 260 -29.70 11.39 -7.19
C LYS A 260 -28.52 11.88 -8.01
N ILE A 261 -28.02 11.06 -8.92
CA ILE A 261 -26.97 11.46 -9.87
C ILE A 261 -27.54 12.45 -10.89
N LYS A 262 -28.73 12.19 -11.43
CA LYS A 262 -29.41 13.09 -12.38
C LYS A 262 -29.78 14.42 -11.76
N SER A 263 -30.18 14.45 -10.49
CA SER A 263 -30.48 15.69 -9.75
C SER A 263 -29.25 16.46 -9.30
N GLY A 264 -28.03 15.90 -9.45
CA GLY A 264 -26.80 16.53 -8.98
C GLY A 264 -26.55 16.43 -7.47
N GLU A 265 -27.39 15.69 -6.74
CA GLU A 265 -27.20 15.47 -5.30
C GLU A 265 -25.96 14.60 -5.00
N VAL A 266 -25.64 13.66 -5.91
CA VAL A 266 -24.54 12.72 -5.76
C VAL A 266 -23.73 12.67 -7.06
N LYS A 267 -22.41 12.73 -6.94
CA LYS A 267 -21.46 12.46 -8.03
C LYS A 267 -20.84 11.08 -7.85
N ILE A 268 -20.75 10.29 -8.92
CA ILE A 268 -20.03 9.00 -8.92
C ILE A 268 -18.83 9.10 -9.85
N ILE A 269 -17.68 8.63 -9.36
CA ILE A 269 -16.45 8.46 -10.13
C ILE A 269 -16.15 6.98 -10.19
N LEU A 270 -16.11 6.40 -11.40
CA LEU A 270 -15.70 5.02 -11.61
C LEU A 270 -14.28 4.96 -12.14
N VAL A 271 -13.43 4.20 -11.45
CA VAL A 271 -12.03 3.97 -11.86
C VAL A 271 -11.89 2.52 -12.27
N ALA A 272 -11.81 2.26 -13.58
CA ALA A 272 -11.66 0.93 -14.16
C ALA A 272 -10.18 0.48 -14.28
N GLY A 273 -9.23 1.37 -14.05
CA GLY A 273 -7.80 1.12 -14.22
C GLY A 273 -7.44 0.92 -15.70
N ILE A 274 -6.58 -0.05 -15.98
CA ILE A 274 -6.10 -0.38 -17.35
C ILE A 274 -6.98 -1.42 -18.05
N ARG A 275 -8.12 -1.79 -17.48
CA ARG A 275 -8.99 -2.83 -18.03
C ARG A 275 -10.16 -2.19 -18.78
N GLU A 276 -10.07 -2.11 -20.09
CA GLU A 276 -11.12 -1.54 -20.96
C GLU A 276 -12.48 -2.25 -20.88
N LYS A 277 -12.51 -3.54 -20.47
CA LYS A 277 -13.71 -4.37 -20.38
C LYS A 277 -14.33 -4.45 -18.98
N VAL A 278 -14.00 -3.53 -18.10
CA VAL A 278 -14.55 -3.49 -16.73
C VAL A 278 -15.68 -2.48 -16.59
#